data_01dc5f3ff35f61212d659359d1041aed
#
_entry.id   01dc5f3ff35f61212d659359d1041aed
#
_cell.length_a   1.000
_cell.length_b   1.000
_cell.length_c   1.000
_cell.angle_alpha   90.00
_cell.angle_beta   90.00
_cell.angle_gamma   90.00
#
_symmetry.space_group_name_H-M   'P 1'
#
loop_
_entity.id
_entity.type
_entity.pdbx_description
1 polymer ?
#
loop_
_entity_poly.entity_id
_entity_poly.type
_entity_poly.pdbx_seq_one_letter_code
_entity_poly.pdbx_strand_id
1 'polypeptide(L)'
;LPIYEPGLPQIVSDATRSGRLKFVLGAAAAAADCEFAYLCVPTPQGDDGSADLSYIEQAAKEIADVLPADAIVVNKSTVPVGSAKIVERVLGRPDVKVVSNPEFLREGSAVNDFLKPDRIVIGSDDQAAAIRVASLYLGIAAPLIVTDPASAETIKYAANAFLATKISFINAVAAICESVGADVNDVVLGIGYDKRIGHDFLRPGPGWGGS
;
A
#
# COMPACT_ATOMS: atom_id res chain seq x y z
N LEU A 1 -9.67 -11.96 14.40
CA LEU A 1 -9.38 -10.92 13.40
C LEU A 1 -10.58 -10.76 12.48
N PRO A 2 -10.95 -9.52 12.09
CA PRO A 2 -12.09 -9.26 11.20
C PRO A 2 -11.83 -9.67 9.75
N ILE A 3 -10.56 -9.86 9.37
CA ILE A 3 -10.12 -10.22 8.03
C ILE A 3 -9.36 -11.54 8.12
N TYR A 4 -9.63 -12.46 7.18
CA TYR A 4 -8.88 -13.71 7.07
C TYR A 4 -7.77 -13.55 6.04
N GLU A 5 -6.53 -13.66 6.52
CA GLU A 5 -5.33 -13.77 5.70
C GLU A 5 -4.54 -15.02 6.13
N PRO A 6 -4.13 -15.90 5.20
CA PRO A 6 -3.36 -17.08 5.54
C PRO A 6 -2.09 -16.75 6.33
N GLY A 7 -1.92 -17.39 7.50
CA GLY A 7 -0.78 -17.18 8.39
C GLY A 7 -0.88 -15.98 9.34
N LEU A 8 -1.71 -14.98 9.05
CA LEU A 8 -1.82 -13.77 9.89
C LEU A 8 -2.29 -14.05 11.32
N PRO A 9 -3.32 -14.92 11.57
CA PRO A 9 -3.75 -15.22 12.95
C PRO A 9 -2.62 -15.76 13.82
N GLN A 10 -1.75 -16.61 13.28
CA GLN A 10 -0.60 -17.15 14.01
C GLN A 10 0.42 -16.07 14.35
N ILE A 11 0.78 -15.22 13.38
CA ILE A 11 1.72 -14.11 13.58
C ILE A 11 1.23 -13.17 14.68
N VAL A 12 -0.06 -12.78 14.63
CA VAL A 12 -0.68 -11.90 15.62
C VAL A 12 -0.67 -12.56 17.01
N SER A 13 -1.06 -13.84 17.11
CA SER A 13 -1.05 -14.59 18.38
C SER A 13 0.34 -14.63 19.00
N ASP A 14 1.36 -14.96 18.20
CA ASP A 14 2.74 -15.09 18.69
C ASP A 14 3.33 -13.72 19.08
N ALA A 15 3.06 -12.66 18.30
CA ALA A 15 3.50 -11.32 18.62
C ALA A 15 2.83 -10.77 19.89
N THR A 16 1.53 -11.03 20.07
CA THR A 16 0.80 -10.64 21.28
C THR A 16 1.30 -11.40 22.51
N ARG A 17 1.51 -12.71 22.39
CA ARG A 17 2.02 -13.55 23.49
C ARG A 17 3.42 -13.15 23.92
N SER A 18 4.28 -12.77 22.99
CA SER A 18 5.64 -12.30 23.26
C SER A 18 5.73 -10.84 23.73
N GLY A 19 4.60 -10.12 23.80
CA GLY A 19 4.54 -8.72 24.19
C GLY A 19 5.04 -7.73 23.12
N ARG A 20 5.36 -8.21 21.91
CA ARG A 20 5.79 -7.36 20.78
C ARG A 20 4.65 -6.65 20.07
N LEU A 21 3.41 -7.10 20.25
CA LEU A 21 2.20 -6.50 19.71
C LEU A 21 1.23 -6.22 20.85
N LYS A 22 0.73 -4.98 20.88
CA LYS A 22 -0.34 -4.54 21.76
C LYS A 22 -1.40 -3.83 20.94
N PHE A 23 -2.66 -4.07 21.27
CA PHE A 23 -3.78 -3.30 20.73
C PHE A 23 -4.17 -2.23 21.73
N VAL A 24 -4.23 -0.99 21.27
CA VAL A 24 -4.58 0.16 22.10
C VAL A 24 -5.74 0.89 21.43
N LEU A 25 -6.73 1.33 22.22
CA LEU A 25 -7.82 2.15 21.71
C LEU A 25 -7.40 3.63 21.70
N GLY A 26 -7.55 4.25 20.54
CA GLY A 26 -7.21 5.65 20.30
C GLY A 26 -5.77 5.84 19.77
N ALA A 27 -5.65 6.60 18.68
CA ALA A 27 -4.37 6.82 18.01
C ALA A 27 -3.37 7.58 18.89
N ALA A 28 -3.83 8.58 19.63
CA ALA A 28 -2.99 9.36 20.55
C ALA A 28 -2.32 8.49 21.61
N ALA A 29 -3.06 7.53 22.22
CA ALA A 29 -2.51 6.64 23.23
C ALA A 29 -1.47 5.66 22.66
N ALA A 30 -1.61 5.29 21.38
CA ALA A 30 -0.67 4.42 20.70
C ALA A 30 0.60 5.16 20.25
N ALA A 31 0.52 6.46 19.95
CA ALA A 31 1.58 7.24 19.34
C ALA A 31 2.50 7.98 20.34
N ALA A 32 2.13 8.05 21.62
CA ALA A 32 2.81 8.88 22.61
C ALA A 32 4.31 8.54 22.80
N ASP A 33 4.70 7.29 22.61
CA ASP A 33 6.08 6.81 22.80
C ASP A 33 6.67 6.19 21.51
N CYS A 34 6.06 6.46 20.34
CA CYS A 34 6.47 5.81 19.12
C CYS A 34 7.64 6.53 18.43
N GLU A 35 8.52 5.77 17.82
CA GLU A 35 9.54 6.27 16.90
C GLU A 35 8.98 6.39 15.47
N PHE A 36 8.05 5.50 15.11
CA PHE A 36 7.37 5.47 13.81
C PHE A 36 5.86 5.33 14.02
N ALA A 37 5.08 6.23 13.44
CA ALA A 37 3.62 6.15 13.39
C ALA A 37 3.15 5.82 11.98
N TYR A 38 2.66 4.60 11.76
CA TYR A 38 2.14 4.16 10.46
C TYR A 38 0.66 4.53 10.33
N LEU A 39 0.34 5.32 9.32
CA LEU A 39 -1.04 5.62 8.92
C LEU A 39 -1.52 4.54 7.94
N CYS A 40 -2.37 3.62 8.45
CA CYS A 40 -2.95 2.50 7.72
C CYS A 40 -4.48 2.61 7.77
N VAL A 41 -5.01 3.76 7.43
CA VAL A 41 -6.46 4.06 7.50
C VAL A 41 -7.12 3.86 6.13
N PRO A 42 -8.45 3.62 6.09
CA PRO A 42 -9.19 3.56 4.83
C PRO A 42 -9.08 4.87 4.05
N THR A 43 -9.12 4.76 2.72
CA THR A 43 -9.22 5.89 1.79
C THR A 43 -10.34 5.57 0.79
N PRO A 44 -11.62 5.60 1.25
CA PRO A 44 -12.74 5.24 0.40
C PRO A 44 -12.90 6.24 -0.73
N GLN A 45 -13.58 5.80 -1.80
CA GLN A 45 -13.93 6.65 -2.91
C GLN A 45 -15.10 7.57 -2.51
N GLY A 46 -14.97 8.86 -2.74
CA GLY A 46 -16.07 9.83 -2.63
C GLY A 46 -17.05 9.73 -3.79
N ASP A 47 -18.17 10.44 -3.67
CA ASP A 47 -19.24 10.44 -4.69
C ASP A 47 -18.78 10.99 -6.05
N ASP A 48 -17.76 11.84 -6.06
CA ASP A 48 -17.14 12.42 -7.25
C ASP A 48 -16.01 11.57 -7.86
N GLY A 49 -15.75 10.41 -7.26
CA GLY A 49 -14.65 9.51 -7.68
C GLY A 49 -13.28 9.85 -7.10
N SER A 50 -13.16 10.93 -6.30
CA SER A 50 -11.92 11.26 -5.59
C SER A 50 -11.73 10.36 -4.36
N ALA A 51 -10.49 10.24 -3.87
CA ALA A 51 -10.23 9.57 -2.60
C ALA A 51 -10.61 10.48 -1.42
N ASP A 52 -11.37 9.95 -0.46
CA ASP A 52 -11.67 10.64 0.79
C ASP A 52 -10.46 10.58 1.73
N LEU A 53 -9.82 11.73 1.94
CA LEU A 53 -8.65 11.87 2.81
C LEU A 53 -9.01 12.22 4.27
N SER A 54 -10.30 12.34 4.61
CA SER A 54 -10.74 12.73 5.95
C SER A 54 -10.20 11.82 7.04
N TYR A 55 -10.12 10.51 6.78
CA TYR A 55 -9.57 9.53 7.73
C TYR A 55 -8.09 9.74 8.02
N ILE A 56 -7.30 10.05 6.98
CA ILE A 56 -5.86 10.31 7.12
C ILE A 56 -5.61 11.62 7.86
N GLU A 57 -6.36 12.68 7.50
CA GLU A 57 -6.28 13.96 8.19
C GLU A 57 -6.70 13.84 9.65
N GLN A 58 -7.77 13.10 9.94
CA GLN A 58 -8.22 12.84 11.30
C GLN A 58 -7.15 12.09 12.10
N ALA A 59 -6.60 11.01 11.55
CA ALA A 59 -5.54 10.25 12.23
C ALA A 59 -4.30 11.11 12.50
N ALA A 60 -3.88 11.92 11.52
CA ALA A 60 -2.76 12.84 11.68
C ALA A 60 -3.02 13.89 12.78
N LYS A 61 -4.22 14.47 12.83
CA LYS A 61 -4.63 15.41 13.89
C LYS A 61 -4.58 14.78 15.28
N GLU A 62 -5.09 13.55 15.42
CA GLU A 62 -5.14 12.86 16.71
C GLU A 62 -3.76 12.57 17.31
N ILE A 63 -2.74 12.37 16.46
CA ILE A 63 -1.38 12.07 16.93
C ILE A 63 -0.47 13.29 17.02
N ALA A 64 -0.81 14.41 16.39
CA ALA A 64 0.06 15.58 16.23
C ALA A 64 0.67 16.08 17.56
N ASP A 65 -0.17 16.22 18.60
CA ASP A 65 0.25 16.79 19.88
C ASP A 65 1.02 15.81 20.79
N VAL A 66 0.92 14.52 20.51
CA VAL A 66 1.48 13.45 21.36
C VAL A 66 2.72 12.79 20.78
N LEU A 67 2.99 13.00 19.49
CA LEU A 67 4.18 12.43 18.85
C LEU A 67 5.46 12.95 19.52
N PRO A 68 6.41 12.06 19.85
CA PRO A 68 7.75 12.48 20.28
C PRO A 68 8.44 13.37 19.23
N ALA A 69 9.37 14.20 19.70
CA ALA A 69 10.27 14.91 18.78
C ALA A 69 11.04 13.91 17.91
N ASP A 70 11.29 14.27 16.66
CA ASP A 70 11.99 13.44 15.67
C ASP A 70 11.28 12.11 15.33
N ALA A 71 10.02 11.91 15.73
CA ALA A 71 9.21 10.78 15.24
C ALA A 71 8.99 10.88 13.74
N ILE A 72 8.77 9.74 13.10
CA ILE A 72 8.48 9.67 11.67
C ILE A 72 7.05 9.16 11.48
N VAL A 73 6.23 9.94 10.77
CA VAL A 73 4.91 9.50 10.32
C VAL A 73 5.05 8.83 8.95
N VAL A 74 4.66 7.58 8.87
CA VAL A 74 4.75 6.78 7.64
C VAL A 74 3.36 6.61 7.03
N ASN A 75 3.15 7.24 5.88
CA ASN A 75 1.92 7.10 5.12
C ASN A 75 1.94 5.78 4.33
N LYS A 76 1.18 4.78 4.82
CA LYS A 76 1.10 3.43 4.25
C LYS A 76 -0.12 3.24 3.38
N SER A 77 -1.21 3.97 3.67
CA SER A 77 -2.45 3.91 2.90
C SER A 77 -2.24 4.31 1.44
N THR A 78 -3.07 3.77 0.54
CA THR A 78 -3.11 4.18 -0.88
C THR A 78 -3.78 5.56 -0.96
N VAL A 79 -3.03 6.57 -1.35
CA VAL A 79 -3.45 7.98 -1.29
C VAL A 79 -3.08 8.72 -2.58
N PRO A 80 -3.84 9.74 -2.97
CA PRO A 80 -3.51 10.62 -4.09
C PRO A 80 -2.12 11.25 -3.96
N VAL A 81 -1.53 11.58 -5.10
CA VAL A 81 -0.24 12.27 -5.15
C VAL A 81 -0.33 13.62 -4.45
N GLY A 82 0.62 13.89 -3.55
CA GLY A 82 0.66 15.08 -2.70
C GLY A 82 0.10 14.88 -1.29
N SER A 83 -0.37 13.68 -0.95
CA SER A 83 -0.95 13.41 0.37
C SER A 83 0.07 13.50 1.50
N ALA A 84 1.35 13.19 1.25
CA ALA A 84 2.41 13.41 2.25
C ALA A 84 2.46 14.88 2.72
N LYS A 85 2.34 15.84 1.80
CA LYS A 85 2.31 17.27 2.14
C LYS A 85 1.04 17.70 2.87
N ILE A 86 -0.08 17.01 2.62
CA ILE A 86 -1.32 17.23 3.39
C ILE A 86 -1.10 16.78 4.84
N VAL A 87 -0.53 15.60 5.04
CA VAL A 87 -0.22 15.07 6.38
C VAL A 87 0.76 15.99 7.11
N GLU A 88 1.84 16.43 6.48
CA GLU A 88 2.79 17.41 7.06
C GLU A 88 2.09 18.70 7.54
N ARG A 89 1.22 19.25 6.69
CA ARG A 89 0.44 20.46 7.02
C ARG A 89 -0.49 20.24 8.20
N VAL A 90 -1.16 19.10 8.23
CA VAL A 90 -2.12 18.75 9.30
C VAL A 90 -1.40 18.54 10.63
N LEU A 91 -0.24 17.86 10.62
CA LEU A 91 0.60 17.68 11.79
C LEU A 91 1.09 19.02 12.35
N GLY A 92 1.45 19.98 11.49
CA GLY A 92 1.97 21.29 11.90
C GLY A 92 3.28 21.20 12.71
N ARG A 93 4.04 20.11 12.58
CA ARG A 93 5.21 19.74 13.38
C ARG A 93 6.46 19.65 12.48
N PRO A 94 7.31 20.69 12.39
CA PRO A 94 8.50 20.68 11.54
C PRO A 94 9.59 19.69 12.01
N ASP A 95 9.54 19.29 13.28
CA ASP A 95 10.41 18.29 13.89
C ASP A 95 9.97 16.85 13.58
N VAL A 96 8.73 16.63 13.11
CA VAL A 96 8.21 15.32 12.68
C VAL A 96 8.29 15.24 11.16
N LYS A 97 8.87 14.16 10.63
CA LYS A 97 8.98 13.95 9.19
C LYS A 97 7.90 13.00 8.69
N VAL A 98 7.42 13.25 7.48
CA VAL A 98 6.45 12.37 6.81
C VAL A 98 7.15 11.60 5.69
N VAL A 99 6.90 10.31 5.63
CA VAL A 99 7.47 9.39 4.63
C VAL A 99 6.33 8.63 3.95
N SER A 100 6.30 8.61 2.64
CA SER A 100 5.39 7.76 1.86
C SER A 100 6.02 6.39 1.69
N ASN A 101 5.33 5.34 2.17
CA ASN A 101 5.77 3.95 2.02
C ASN A 101 4.58 3.09 1.59
N PRO A 102 4.16 3.19 0.32
CA PRO A 102 2.99 2.47 -0.17
C PRO A 102 3.16 0.96 -0.06
N GLU A 103 2.04 0.26 0.16
CA GLU A 103 1.98 -1.19 0.17
C GLU A 103 1.61 -1.74 -1.23
N PHE A 104 1.99 -2.99 -1.51
CA PHE A 104 1.67 -3.69 -2.75
C PHE A 104 1.16 -5.11 -2.44
N LEU A 105 0.37 -5.21 -1.36
CA LEU A 105 -0.17 -6.47 -0.87
C LEU A 105 -1.39 -6.89 -1.69
N ARG A 106 -1.59 -8.20 -1.80
CA ARG A 106 -2.79 -8.80 -2.41
C ARG A 106 -3.58 -9.52 -1.33
N GLU A 107 -4.88 -9.32 -1.33
CA GLU A 107 -5.78 -10.08 -0.45
C GLU A 107 -5.61 -11.59 -0.69
N GLY A 108 -5.54 -12.35 0.41
CA GLY A 108 -5.30 -13.79 0.38
C GLY A 108 -3.83 -14.20 0.32
N SER A 109 -2.88 -13.27 0.07
CA SER A 109 -1.43 -13.54 0.08
C SER A 109 -0.61 -12.45 0.78
N ALA A 110 -1.25 -11.54 1.50
CA ALA A 110 -0.64 -10.35 2.07
C ALA A 110 0.57 -10.64 2.97
N VAL A 111 0.53 -11.71 3.77
CA VAL A 111 1.67 -12.11 4.61
C VAL A 111 2.88 -12.49 3.76
N ASN A 112 2.68 -13.29 2.72
CA ASN A 112 3.78 -13.67 1.81
C ASN A 112 4.30 -12.47 1.02
N ASP A 113 3.40 -11.62 0.52
CA ASP A 113 3.75 -10.43 -0.23
C ASP A 113 4.54 -9.41 0.62
N PHE A 114 4.27 -9.34 1.94
CA PHE A 114 5.04 -8.52 2.86
C PHE A 114 6.43 -9.10 3.16
N LEU A 115 6.53 -10.41 3.37
CA LEU A 115 7.80 -11.07 3.71
C LEU A 115 8.73 -11.28 2.50
N LYS A 116 8.16 -11.33 1.29
CA LYS A 116 8.88 -11.51 0.02
C LYS A 116 8.33 -10.55 -1.04
N PRO A 117 8.44 -9.23 -0.82
CA PRO A 117 7.90 -8.26 -1.75
C PRO A 117 8.73 -8.18 -3.04
N ASP A 118 8.08 -7.89 -4.16
CA ASP A 118 8.78 -7.61 -5.42
C ASP A 118 9.63 -6.34 -5.34
N ARG A 119 9.24 -5.39 -4.50
CA ARG A 119 9.94 -4.13 -4.23
C ARG A 119 9.45 -3.48 -2.95
N ILE A 120 10.27 -2.61 -2.38
CA ILE A 120 9.94 -1.68 -1.30
C ILE A 120 10.14 -0.28 -1.84
N VAL A 121 9.15 0.61 -1.65
CA VAL A 121 9.21 2.00 -2.12
C VAL A 121 9.13 2.92 -0.92
N ILE A 122 10.07 3.87 -0.83
CA ILE A 122 10.15 4.87 0.24
C ILE A 122 10.31 6.23 -0.42
N GLY A 123 9.34 7.11 -0.18
CA GLY A 123 9.33 8.48 -0.65
C GLY A 123 9.51 9.48 0.49
N SER A 124 10.54 10.30 0.44
CA SER A 124 10.78 11.34 1.44
C SER A 124 11.62 12.47 0.87
N ASP A 125 11.32 13.70 1.26
CA ASP A 125 12.18 14.85 1.02
C ASP A 125 13.34 14.92 2.04
N ASP A 126 13.27 14.14 3.12
CA ASP A 126 14.31 14.02 4.16
C ASP A 126 15.02 12.66 4.04
N GLN A 127 16.30 12.69 3.65
CA GLN A 127 17.09 11.48 3.44
C GLN A 127 17.30 10.69 4.74
N ALA A 128 17.46 11.36 5.88
CA ALA A 128 17.65 10.66 7.16
C ALA A 128 16.39 9.92 7.57
N ALA A 129 15.21 10.52 7.39
CA ALA A 129 13.93 9.86 7.61
C ALA A 129 13.74 8.66 6.67
N ALA A 130 14.09 8.79 5.39
CA ALA A 130 14.02 7.68 4.44
C ALA A 130 14.91 6.51 4.88
N ILE A 131 16.14 6.77 5.32
CA ILE A 131 17.08 5.74 5.81
C ILE A 131 16.52 5.05 7.06
N ARG A 132 15.95 5.81 8.00
CA ARG A 132 15.34 5.23 9.21
C ARG A 132 14.18 4.31 8.87
N VAL A 133 13.29 4.70 7.95
CA VAL A 133 12.19 3.82 7.49
C VAL A 133 12.75 2.62 6.74
N ALA A 134 13.77 2.79 5.89
CA ALA A 134 14.44 1.69 5.18
C ALA A 134 15.01 0.65 6.14
N SER A 135 15.53 1.08 7.30
CA SER A 135 16.11 0.17 8.30
C SER A 135 15.10 -0.82 8.88
N LEU A 136 13.81 -0.51 8.86
CA LEU A 136 12.75 -1.41 9.31
C LEU A 136 12.58 -2.63 8.39
N TYR A 137 13.10 -2.54 7.16
CA TYR A 137 13.06 -3.61 6.15
C TYR A 137 14.37 -4.41 6.07
N LEU A 138 15.31 -4.20 7.00
CA LEU A 138 16.54 -4.98 7.04
C LEU A 138 16.22 -6.47 7.24
N GLY A 139 16.79 -7.31 6.36
CA GLY A 139 16.52 -8.76 6.33
C GLY A 139 15.45 -9.18 5.32
N ILE A 140 14.72 -8.23 4.70
CA ILE A 140 13.83 -8.51 3.58
C ILE A 140 14.62 -8.35 2.27
N ALA A 141 14.77 -9.47 1.54
CA ALA A 141 15.51 -9.48 0.27
C ALA A 141 14.63 -8.99 -0.88
N ALA A 142 14.60 -7.67 -1.10
CA ALA A 142 13.86 -7.05 -2.20
C ALA A 142 14.58 -5.78 -2.69
N PRO A 143 14.38 -5.37 -3.96
CA PRO A 143 14.81 -4.07 -4.43
C PRO A 143 14.19 -2.95 -3.58
N LEU A 144 15.03 -2.03 -3.09
CA LEU A 144 14.62 -0.86 -2.33
C LEU A 144 14.74 0.37 -3.24
N ILE A 145 13.63 1.06 -3.44
CA ILE A 145 13.53 2.30 -4.22
C ILE A 145 13.33 3.45 -3.24
N VAL A 146 14.31 4.35 -3.14
CA VAL A 146 14.19 5.59 -2.37
C VAL A 146 14.04 6.74 -3.36
N THR A 147 12.98 7.54 -3.17
CA THR A 147 12.62 8.63 -4.08
C THR A 147 11.91 9.75 -3.32
N ASP A 148 11.42 10.77 -4.02
CA ASP A 148 10.54 11.79 -3.44
C ASP A 148 9.13 11.25 -3.14
N PRO A 149 8.34 11.92 -2.26
CA PRO A 149 7.01 11.46 -1.88
C PRO A 149 6.04 11.34 -3.07
N ALA A 150 6.05 12.30 -3.99
CA ALA A 150 5.14 12.31 -5.12
C ALA A 150 5.41 11.14 -6.08
N SER A 151 6.68 10.83 -6.33
CA SER A 151 7.08 9.66 -7.12
C SER A 151 6.66 8.35 -6.45
N ALA A 152 6.85 8.21 -5.13
CA ALA A 152 6.44 7.03 -4.38
C ALA A 152 4.92 6.81 -4.43
N GLU A 153 4.13 7.85 -4.24
CA GLU A 153 2.67 7.84 -4.34
C GLU A 153 2.23 7.49 -5.77
N THR A 154 2.87 8.11 -6.79
CA THR A 154 2.59 7.82 -8.21
C THR A 154 2.88 6.37 -8.57
N ILE A 155 3.97 5.78 -8.09
CA ILE A 155 4.31 4.37 -8.35
C ILE A 155 3.16 3.44 -7.94
N LYS A 156 2.52 3.68 -6.79
CA LYS A 156 1.39 2.87 -6.33
C LYS A 156 0.19 2.99 -7.28
N TYR A 157 -0.19 4.22 -7.63
CA TYR A 157 -1.33 4.45 -8.55
C TYR A 157 -1.07 3.91 -9.94
N ALA A 158 0.11 4.17 -10.50
CA ALA A 158 0.49 3.67 -11.81
C ALA A 158 0.48 2.13 -11.88
N ALA A 159 0.98 1.47 -10.83
CA ALA A 159 0.94 0.01 -10.75
C ALA A 159 -0.50 -0.51 -10.72
N ASN A 160 -1.37 0.03 -9.86
CA ASN A 160 -2.77 -0.38 -9.78
C ASN A 160 -3.52 -0.11 -11.09
N ALA A 161 -3.35 1.08 -11.69
CA ALA A 161 -3.97 1.42 -12.96
C ALA A 161 -3.52 0.51 -14.10
N PHE A 162 -2.24 0.15 -14.17
CA PHE A 162 -1.72 -0.79 -15.15
C PHE A 162 -2.35 -2.18 -15.00
N LEU A 163 -2.43 -2.69 -13.78
CA LEU A 163 -3.06 -4.00 -13.51
C LEU A 163 -4.55 -4.01 -13.83
N ALA A 164 -5.27 -2.93 -13.49
CA ALA A 164 -6.67 -2.75 -13.88
C ALA A 164 -6.84 -2.69 -15.40
N THR A 165 -5.92 -2.04 -16.11
CA THR A 165 -5.90 -1.99 -17.59
C THR A 165 -5.71 -3.39 -18.19
N LYS A 166 -4.86 -4.25 -17.61
CA LYS A 166 -4.69 -5.65 -18.06
C LYS A 166 -5.99 -6.42 -17.94
N ILE A 167 -6.76 -6.25 -16.85
CA ILE A 167 -8.08 -6.89 -16.68
C ILE A 167 -9.08 -6.37 -17.71
N SER A 168 -9.14 -5.05 -17.92
CA SER A 168 -10.02 -4.47 -18.94
C SER A 168 -9.67 -4.95 -20.34
N PHE A 169 -8.37 -5.02 -20.66
CA PHE A 169 -7.86 -5.53 -21.91
C PHE A 169 -8.31 -6.99 -22.15
N ILE A 170 -8.09 -7.87 -21.18
CA ILE A 170 -8.43 -9.28 -21.38
C ILE A 170 -9.95 -9.52 -21.45
N ASN A 171 -10.76 -8.69 -20.75
CA ASN A 171 -12.20 -8.73 -20.91
C ASN A 171 -12.65 -8.33 -22.32
N ALA A 172 -12.01 -7.31 -22.93
CA ALA A 172 -12.27 -6.96 -24.32
C ALA A 172 -11.86 -8.08 -25.29
N VAL A 173 -10.71 -8.73 -25.04
CA VAL A 173 -10.27 -9.90 -25.81
C VAL A 173 -11.25 -11.07 -25.68
N ALA A 174 -11.80 -11.32 -24.48
CA ALA A 174 -12.81 -12.34 -24.26
C ALA A 174 -14.06 -12.11 -25.13
N ALA A 175 -14.56 -10.87 -25.20
CA ALA A 175 -15.69 -10.52 -26.08
C ALA A 175 -15.37 -10.73 -27.57
N ILE A 176 -14.14 -10.45 -28.00
CA ILE A 176 -13.68 -10.74 -29.36
C ILE A 176 -13.68 -12.25 -29.59
N CYS A 177 -13.12 -13.05 -28.68
CA CYS A 177 -13.10 -14.51 -28.79
C CYS A 177 -14.50 -15.09 -28.93
N GLU A 178 -15.46 -14.62 -28.13
CA GLU A 178 -16.87 -15.03 -28.27
C GLU A 178 -17.43 -14.75 -29.67
N SER A 179 -17.10 -13.60 -30.27
CA SER A 179 -17.61 -13.19 -31.57
C SER A 179 -17.02 -13.99 -32.74
N VAL A 180 -15.81 -14.52 -32.60
CA VAL A 180 -15.08 -15.23 -33.65
C VAL A 180 -14.99 -16.76 -33.40
N GLY A 181 -15.54 -17.26 -32.29
CA GLY A 181 -15.49 -18.65 -31.90
C GLY A 181 -14.13 -19.15 -31.42
N ALA A 182 -13.29 -18.26 -30.89
CA ALA A 182 -12.01 -18.62 -30.29
C ALA A 182 -12.16 -18.93 -28.77
N ASP A 183 -11.26 -19.76 -28.24
CA ASP A 183 -11.17 -19.98 -26.78
C ASP A 183 -10.26 -18.92 -26.14
N VAL A 184 -10.80 -18.11 -25.23
CA VAL A 184 -10.05 -17.07 -24.53
C VAL A 184 -8.93 -17.65 -23.67
N ASN A 185 -9.07 -18.86 -23.14
CA ASN A 185 -8.03 -19.48 -22.33
C ASN A 185 -6.79 -19.83 -23.19
N ASP A 186 -7.00 -20.31 -24.41
CA ASP A 186 -5.92 -20.57 -25.35
C ASP A 186 -5.22 -19.27 -25.78
N VAL A 187 -6.01 -18.20 -25.99
CA VAL A 187 -5.46 -16.88 -26.32
C VAL A 187 -4.64 -16.34 -25.16
N VAL A 188 -5.16 -16.38 -23.91
CA VAL A 188 -4.44 -15.97 -22.70
C VAL A 188 -3.15 -16.76 -22.52
N LEU A 189 -3.20 -18.08 -22.72
CA LEU A 189 -2.02 -18.94 -22.65
C LEU A 189 -0.99 -18.53 -23.70
N GLY A 190 -1.41 -18.33 -24.93
CA GLY A 190 -0.54 -17.94 -26.02
C GLY A 190 0.16 -16.62 -25.84
N ILE A 191 -0.59 -15.56 -25.50
CA ILE A 191 0.00 -14.23 -25.27
C ILE A 191 0.80 -14.16 -23.98
N GLY A 192 0.42 -14.94 -22.96
CA GLY A 192 1.10 -14.94 -21.65
C GLY A 192 2.52 -15.50 -21.70
N TYR A 193 2.86 -16.35 -22.68
CA TYR A 193 4.22 -16.82 -22.90
C TYR A 193 5.18 -15.74 -23.39
N ASP A 194 4.67 -14.64 -23.95
CA ASP A 194 5.53 -13.49 -24.24
C ASP A 194 5.95 -12.82 -22.92
N LYS A 195 7.27 -12.84 -22.64
CA LYS A 195 7.86 -12.29 -21.41
C LYS A 195 7.56 -10.80 -21.18
N ARG A 196 7.23 -10.06 -22.23
CA ARG A 196 6.84 -8.64 -22.14
C ARG A 196 5.41 -8.47 -21.63
N ILE A 197 4.57 -9.51 -21.74
CA ILE A 197 3.17 -9.52 -21.32
C ILE A 197 3.02 -10.25 -19.99
N GLY A 198 3.49 -11.51 -19.92
CA GLY A 198 3.35 -12.38 -18.77
C GLY A 198 1.89 -12.84 -18.55
N HIS A 199 1.70 -13.84 -17.69
CA HIS A 199 0.38 -14.43 -17.42
C HIS A 199 -0.45 -13.69 -16.38
N ASP A 200 0.20 -12.87 -15.52
CA ASP A 200 -0.48 -12.22 -14.41
C ASP A 200 -1.49 -11.18 -14.89
N PHE A 201 -2.66 -11.17 -14.24
CA PHE A 201 -3.77 -10.26 -14.55
C PHE A 201 -4.38 -10.41 -15.96
N LEU A 202 -4.21 -11.57 -16.59
CA LEU A 202 -4.86 -11.92 -17.86
C LEU A 202 -6.06 -12.87 -17.67
N ARG A 203 -6.75 -12.84 -16.54
CA ARG A 203 -7.94 -13.65 -16.29
C ARG A 203 -9.19 -12.81 -16.53
N PRO A 204 -10.03 -13.14 -17.53
CA PRO A 204 -11.32 -12.47 -17.74
C PRO A 204 -12.24 -12.67 -16.53
N GLY A 205 -13.02 -11.65 -16.18
CA GLY A 205 -13.89 -11.69 -15.02
C GLY A 205 -14.68 -10.40 -14.82
N PRO A 206 -15.33 -10.22 -13.64
CA PRO A 206 -16.22 -9.08 -13.38
C PRO A 206 -15.53 -7.71 -13.37
N GLY A 207 -14.21 -7.66 -13.40
CA GLY A 207 -13.43 -6.43 -13.40
C GLY A 207 -12.55 -6.25 -12.18
N TRP A 208 -12.06 -5.02 -12.00
CA TRP A 208 -11.21 -4.65 -10.87
C TRP A 208 -12.03 -4.49 -9.58
N GLY A 209 -11.56 -5.05 -8.47
CA GLY A 209 -12.21 -4.97 -7.16
C GLY A 209 -11.36 -4.31 -6.06
N GLY A 210 -10.24 -3.72 -6.42
CA GLY A 210 -9.34 -3.02 -5.49
C GLY A 210 -9.49 -1.49 -5.52
N SER A 211 -8.65 -0.80 -4.75
CA SER A 211 -8.55 0.67 -4.71
C SER A 211 -7.79 1.20 -5.92
#